data_9292efb0fd45a4f2fd0853624cdb9ec5
#
_entry.id   9292efb0fd45a4f2fd0853624cdb9ec5
#
_cell.length_a   1.000
_cell.length_b   1.000
_cell.length_c   1.000
_cell.angle_alpha   90.00
_cell.angle_beta   90.00
_cell.angle_gamma   90.00
#
_symmetry.space_group_name_H-M   'P 1'
#
loop_
_entity.id
_entity.type
_entity.pdbx_description
1 polymer ?
#
loop_
_entity_poly.entity_id
_entity_poly.type
_entity_poly.pdbx_seq_one_letter_code
_entity_poly.pdbx_strand_id
1 'polypeptide(L)'
;SRLSSEAPSGLQNFVEMCVEFVNENVQSIFTSAKNPIIGPMALTVLIWVFLMNLMDLVPVDYLPTLAANFATYVGLVDAPRDAYFKVVPTTDPNITLGMALAVFILIIFYSIKIKGFKGFISELTLHPFGKYLIPVNFILEFVNLIAKPISLGLRLFGNLYAGEMIFILIALMLVFNSIAIGLLGVGLHLLWALFHILILALQAFIFMVLTLSLIHISEPTRQDR
;
A
#
# COMPACT_ATOMS: atom_id res chain seq x y z
N SER A 1 23.76 -16.03 -11.99
CA SER A 1 22.93 -17.23 -12.23
C SER A 1 22.50 -17.23 -13.70
N ARG A 2 22.64 -18.35 -14.38
CA ARG A 2 22.19 -18.49 -15.78
C ARG A 2 20.69 -18.81 -15.72
N LEU A 3 19.87 -17.99 -16.40
CA LEU A 3 18.46 -18.26 -16.62
C LEU A 3 18.35 -19.56 -17.43
N SER A 4 17.60 -20.55 -16.92
CA SER A 4 17.34 -21.80 -17.64
C SER A 4 15.95 -21.75 -18.25
N SER A 5 15.83 -22.17 -19.52
CA SER A 5 14.55 -22.21 -20.24
C SER A 5 13.76 -23.51 -20.03
N GLU A 6 14.36 -24.55 -19.42
CA GLU A 6 13.73 -25.88 -19.35
C GLU A 6 13.12 -26.19 -17.98
N ALA A 7 13.73 -25.78 -16.87
CA ALA A 7 13.16 -25.92 -15.53
C ALA A 7 13.72 -24.83 -14.63
N PRO A 8 12.91 -23.83 -14.24
CA PRO A 8 13.39 -22.74 -13.41
C PRO A 8 13.80 -23.24 -12.02
N SER A 9 14.97 -22.80 -11.54
CA SER A 9 15.40 -23.04 -10.16
C SER A 9 14.51 -22.26 -9.18
N GLY A 10 14.43 -22.66 -7.91
CA GLY A 10 13.47 -22.14 -6.93
C GLY A 10 13.32 -20.62 -6.89
N LEU A 11 14.41 -19.85 -6.90
CA LEU A 11 14.36 -18.37 -6.92
C LEU A 11 13.82 -17.84 -8.26
N GLN A 12 14.23 -18.41 -9.38
CA GLN A 12 13.74 -18.03 -10.70
C GLN A 12 12.25 -18.32 -10.82
N ASN A 13 11.80 -19.50 -10.39
CA ASN A 13 10.40 -19.89 -10.39
C ASN A 13 9.54 -18.91 -9.55
N PHE A 14 10.04 -18.51 -8.38
CA PHE A 14 9.34 -17.52 -7.55
C PHE A 14 9.17 -16.16 -8.26
N VAL A 15 10.23 -15.66 -8.91
CA VAL A 15 10.17 -14.40 -9.65
C VAL A 15 9.22 -14.52 -10.85
N GLU A 16 9.27 -15.63 -11.59
CA GLU A 16 8.38 -15.90 -12.72
C GLU A 16 6.92 -15.94 -12.27
N MET A 17 6.60 -16.62 -11.16
CA MET A 17 5.26 -16.63 -10.57
C MET A 17 4.77 -15.23 -10.20
N CYS A 18 5.63 -14.38 -9.62
CA CYS A 18 5.26 -13.00 -9.31
C CYS A 18 4.97 -12.17 -10.58
N VAL A 19 5.79 -12.34 -11.62
CA VAL A 19 5.60 -11.65 -12.89
C VAL A 19 4.34 -12.13 -13.60
N GLU A 20 4.09 -13.44 -13.62
CA GLU A 20 2.89 -14.04 -14.20
C GLU A 20 1.62 -13.56 -13.49
N PHE A 21 1.61 -13.60 -12.16
CA PHE A 21 0.52 -13.08 -11.33
C PHE A 21 0.19 -11.62 -11.64
N VAL A 22 1.22 -10.76 -11.77
CA VAL A 22 1.01 -9.35 -12.11
C VAL A 22 0.49 -9.20 -13.53
N ASN A 23 1.03 -9.95 -14.50
CA ASN A 23 0.61 -9.89 -15.89
C ASN A 23 -0.84 -10.35 -16.08
N GLU A 24 -1.28 -11.40 -15.39
CA GLU A 24 -2.69 -11.84 -15.41
C GLU A 24 -3.62 -10.75 -14.88
N ASN A 25 -3.26 -10.10 -13.77
CA ASN A 25 -4.04 -8.99 -13.22
C ASN A 25 -4.05 -7.77 -14.16
N VAL A 26 -2.93 -7.45 -14.80
CA VAL A 26 -2.86 -6.38 -15.79
C VAL A 26 -3.75 -6.71 -16.99
N GLN A 27 -3.71 -7.94 -17.51
CA GLN A 27 -4.54 -8.36 -18.65
C GLN A 27 -6.04 -8.37 -18.31
N SER A 28 -6.41 -8.70 -17.08
CA SER A 28 -7.81 -8.66 -16.64
C SER A 28 -8.38 -7.24 -16.61
N ILE A 29 -7.55 -6.25 -16.34
CA ILE A 29 -7.95 -4.83 -16.26
C ILE A 29 -7.83 -4.16 -17.64
N PHE A 30 -6.75 -4.46 -18.37
CA PHE A 30 -6.43 -3.86 -19.68
C PHE A 30 -6.63 -4.86 -20.81
N THR A 31 -7.83 -4.94 -21.34
CA THR A 31 -8.19 -5.85 -22.46
C THR A 31 -7.54 -5.44 -23.79
N SER A 32 -7.08 -4.20 -23.95
CA SER A 32 -6.60 -3.63 -25.22
C SER A 32 -5.26 -2.90 -25.16
N ALA A 33 -4.71 -2.64 -23.99
CA ALA A 33 -3.50 -1.81 -23.88
C ALA A 33 -2.22 -2.63 -24.01
N LYS A 34 -1.59 -2.55 -25.17
CA LYS A 34 -0.23 -3.06 -25.42
C LYS A 34 0.86 -2.07 -24.96
N ASN A 35 0.66 -1.41 -23.82
CA ASN A 35 1.72 -0.55 -23.27
C ASN A 35 2.71 -1.42 -22.46
N PRO A 36 3.94 -1.59 -22.95
CA PRO A 36 4.93 -2.48 -22.30
C PRO A 36 5.38 -1.99 -20.91
N ILE A 37 5.03 -0.75 -20.54
CA ILE A 37 5.44 -0.10 -19.28
C ILE A 37 4.51 -0.48 -18.12
N ILE A 38 3.24 -0.84 -18.40
CA ILE A 38 2.22 -1.08 -17.34
C ILE A 38 2.59 -2.28 -16.47
N GLY A 39 3.00 -3.38 -17.07
CA GLY A 39 3.40 -4.60 -16.35
C GLY A 39 4.57 -4.37 -15.37
N PRO A 40 5.72 -3.86 -15.84
CA PRO A 40 6.85 -3.54 -14.97
C PRO A 40 6.52 -2.52 -13.87
N MET A 41 5.69 -1.53 -14.17
CA MET A 41 5.26 -0.53 -13.19
C MET A 41 4.39 -1.17 -12.11
N ALA A 42 3.42 -2.00 -12.48
CA ALA A 42 2.57 -2.72 -11.54
C ALA A 42 3.38 -3.64 -10.62
N LEU A 43 4.35 -4.37 -11.18
CA LEU A 43 5.27 -5.22 -10.43
C LEU A 43 6.11 -4.39 -9.44
N THR A 44 6.62 -3.25 -9.88
CA THR A 44 7.42 -2.36 -9.02
C THR A 44 6.59 -1.85 -7.85
N VAL A 45 5.36 -1.40 -8.10
CA VAL A 45 4.44 -0.93 -7.06
C VAL A 45 4.12 -2.05 -6.07
N LEU A 46 3.79 -3.25 -6.57
CA LEU A 46 3.49 -4.40 -5.71
C LEU A 46 4.66 -4.74 -4.79
N ILE A 47 5.85 -4.92 -5.35
CA ILE A 47 7.04 -5.31 -4.58
C ILE A 47 7.44 -4.20 -3.61
N TRP A 48 7.44 -2.95 -4.07
CA TRP A 48 7.82 -1.82 -3.24
C TRP A 48 6.91 -1.66 -2.02
N VAL A 49 5.59 -1.65 -2.23
CA VAL A 49 4.62 -1.52 -1.13
C VAL A 49 4.69 -2.74 -0.21
N PHE A 50 4.86 -3.95 -0.76
CA PHE A 50 5.01 -5.16 0.04
C PHE A 50 6.25 -5.10 0.93
N LEU A 51 7.41 -4.71 0.39
CA LEU A 51 8.65 -4.61 1.17
C LEU A 51 8.57 -3.50 2.22
N MET A 52 7.98 -2.35 1.89
CA MET A 52 7.75 -1.28 2.87
C MET A 52 6.90 -1.77 4.05
N ASN A 53 5.82 -2.48 3.76
CA ASN A 53 4.94 -3.01 4.79
C ASN A 53 5.60 -4.16 5.57
N LEU A 54 6.43 -4.97 4.90
CA LEU A 54 7.16 -6.07 5.54
C LEU A 54 8.13 -5.59 6.63
N MET A 55 8.62 -4.36 6.53
CA MET A 55 9.44 -3.76 7.58
C MET A 55 8.71 -3.64 8.93
N ASP A 56 7.38 -3.64 8.93
CA ASP A 56 6.56 -3.61 10.14
C ASP A 56 6.62 -4.90 10.97
N LEU A 57 7.05 -6.01 10.36
CA LEU A 57 7.31 -7.28 11.06
C LEU A 57 8.61 -7.28 11.88
N VAL A 58 9.50 -6.33 11.64
CA VAL A 58 10.71 -6.17 12.46
C VAL A 58 10.29 -5.63 13.83
N PRO A 59 10.73 -6.24 14.95
CA PRO A 59 10.36 -5.76 16.28
C PRO A 59 10.59 -4.25 16.43
N VAL A 60 9.54 -3.53 16.82
CA VAL A 60 9.47 -2.06 16.86
C VAL A 60 10.62 -1.44 17.66
N ASP A 61 11.08 -2.12 18.72
CA ASP A 61 12.10 -1.63 19.62
C ASP A 61 13.53 -1.97 19.18
N TYR A 62 13.71 -2.95 18.29
CA TYR A 62 15.05 -3.47 17.98
C TYR A 62 15.88 -2.48 17.16
N LEU A 63 15.35 -1.99 16.03
CA LEU A 63 16.07 -1.04 15.18
C LEU A 63 16.22 0.33 15.81
N PRO A 64 15.22 0.93 16.50
CA PRO A 64 15.39 2.17 17.23
C PRO A 64 16.46 2.07 18.33
N THR A 65 16.49 0.97 19.09
CA THR A 65 17.49 0.75 20.12
C THR A 65 18.90 0.64 19.53
N LEU A 66 19.07 -0.09 18.43
CA LEU A 66 20.35 -0.16 17.72
C LEU A 66 20.76 1.20 17.17
N ALA A 67 19.85 1.94 16.54
CA ALA A 67 20.13 3.26 15.99
C ALA A 67 20.48 4.27 17.09
N ALA A 68 19.78 4.24 18.22
CA ALA A 68 20.03 5.10 19.37
C ALA A 68 21.41 4.82 19.99
N ASN A 69 21.74 3.56 20.20
CA ASN A 69 23.06 3.17 20.70
C ASN A 69 24.19 3.55 19.74
N PHE A 70 23.98 3.36 18.44
CA PHE A 70 24.94 3.77 17.41
C PHE A 70 25.12 5.29 17.37
N ALA A 71 24.03 6.06 17.42
CA ALA A 71 24.06 7.52 17.42
C ALA A 71 24.80 8.07 18.65
N THR A 72 24.62 7.44 19.81
CA THR A 72 25.36 7.78 21.04
C THR A 72 26.81 7.39 20.92
N TYR A 73 27.14 6.23 20.36
CA TYR A 73 28.51 5.78 20.15
C TYR A 73 29.29 6.71 19.21
N VAL A 74 28.66 7.23 18.16
CA VAL A 74 29.26 8.18 17.20
C VAL A 74 29.25 9.62 17.74
N GLY A 75 28.60 9.88 18.88
CA GLY A 75 28.54 11.22 19.50
C GLY A 75 27.56 12.18 18.80
N LEU A 76 26.58 11.65 18.09
CA LEU A 76 25.49 12.44 17.45
C LEU A 76 24.46 12.90 18.47
N VAL A 77 24.27 12.15 19.56
CA VAL A 77 23.34 12.43 20.66
C VAL A 77 24.00 12.10 21.99
N ASP A 78 23.65 12.86 23.04
CA ASP A 78 24.23 12.70 24.35
C ASP A 78 23.72 11.46 25.11
N ALA A 79 22.47 11.05 24.83
CA ALA A 79 21.89 9.86 25.43
C ALA A 79 21.02 9.09 24.39
N PRO A 80 20.88 7.74 24.50
CA PRO A 80 20.06 6.95 23.59
C PRO A 80 18.60 7.40 23.51
N ARG A 81 18.06 7.94 24.59
CA ARG A 81 16.69 8.47 24.67
C ARG A 81 16.46 9.73 23.82
N ASP A 82 17.52 10.43 23.42
CA ASP A 82 17.44 11.66 22.63
C ASP A 82 17.46 11.37 21.13
N ALA A 83 17.74 10.12 20.75
CA ALA A 83 17.67 9.66 19.37
C ALA A 83 16.25 9.19 19.03
N TYR A 84 15.53 9.99 18.24
CA TYR A 84 14.22 9.59 17.71
C TYR A 84 14.40 8.87 16.37
N PHE A 85 14.08 7.59 16.34
CA PHE A 85 14.12 6.77 15.13
C PHE A 85 12.83 5.95 14.99
N LYS A 86 12.12 6.16 13.90
CA LYS A 86 10.90 5.42 13.57
C LYS A 86 11.19 4.41 12.47
N VAL A 87 10.93 3.13 12.72
CA VAL A 87 11.27 2.03 11.78
C VAL A 87 10.37 2.10 10.55
N VAL A 88 9.07 2.32 10.76
CA VAL A 88 8.07 2.33 9.69
C VAL A 88 7.45 3.71 9.58
N PRO A 89 7.82 4.51 8.57
CA PRO A 89 7.24 5.84 8.38
C PRO A 89 5.72 5.83 8.17
N THR A 90 5.19 4.75 7.63
CA THR A 90 3.76 4.60 7.30
C THR A 90 2.85 4.38 8.51
N THR A 91 3.39 4.23 9.72
CA THR A 91 2.63 4.32 10.98
C THR A 91 2.30 5.76 11.38
N ASP A 92 2.77 6.76 10.61
CA ASP A 92 2.40 8.16 10.79
C ASP A 92 1.29 8.54 9.80
N PRO A 93 0.12 9.01 10.29
CA PRO A 93 -0.99 9.39 9.42
C PRO A 93 -0.65 10.54 8.45
N ASN A 94 0.29 11.42 8.83
CA ASN A 94 0.72 12.52 7.96
C ASN A 94 1.43 12.00 6.71
N ILE A 95 2.26 10.96 6.86
CA ILE A 95 3.00 10.36 5.74
C ILE A 95 2.06 9.58 4.83
N THR A 96 1.17 8.76 5.40
CA THR A 96 0.23 7.96 4.61
C THR A 96 -0.80 8.82 3.87
N LEU A 97 -1.32 9.86 4.51
CA LEU A 97 -2.19 10.84 3.87
C LEU A 97 -1.44 11.69 2.84
N GLY A 98 -0.18 12.04 3.10
CA GLY A 98 0.68 12.74 2.14
C GLY A 98 0.91 11.92 0.87
N MET A 99 1.20 10.61 1.00
CA MET A 99 1.32 9.70 -0.15
C MET A 99 -0.01 9.57 -0.90
N ALA A 100 -1.12 9.41 -0.17
CA ALA A 100 -2.45 9.34 -0.77
C ALA A 100 -2.81 10.62 -1.53
N LEU A 101 -2.45 11.78 -0.98
CA LEU A 101 -2.63 13.08 -1.63
C LEU A 101 -1.77 13.22 -2.89
N ALA A 102 -0.53 12.76 -2.86
CA ALA A 102 0.34 12.75 -4.05
C ALA A 102 -0.26 11.90 -5.19
N VAL A 103 -0.75 10.70 -4.87
CA VAL A 103 -1.46 9.84 -5.82
C VAL A 103 -2.72 10.54 -6.33
N PHE A 104 -3.48 11.20 -5.47
CA PHE A 104 -4.66 11.96 -5.85
C PHE A 104 -4.38 13.09 -6.84
N ILE A 105 -3.32 13.86 -6.61
CA ILE A 105 -2.89 14.91 -7.53
C ILE A 105 -2.50 14.32 -8.89
N LEU A 106 -1.80 13.19 -8.91
CA LEU A 106 -1.46 12.48 -10.14
C LEU A 106 -2.72 12.00 -10.90
N ILE A 107 -3.71 11.47 -10.18
CA ILE A 107 -4.99 11.04 -10.78
C ILE A 107 -5.68 12.22 -11.46
N ILE A 108 -5.83 13.34 -10.76
CA ILE A 108 -6.45 14.54 -11.33
C ILE A 108 -5.67 15.04 -12.54
N PHE A 109 -4.34 15.10 -12.43
CA PHE A 109 -3.48 15.55 -13.52
C PHE A 109 -3.64 14.68 -14.78
N TYR A 110 -3.59 13.36 -14.64
CA TYR A 110 -3.76 12.44 -15.77
C TYR A 110 -5.20 12.45 -16.31
N SER A 111 -6.21 12.53 -15.46
CA SER A 111 -7.61 12.65 -15.89
C SER A 111 -7.82 13.90 -16.74
N ILE A 112 -7.28 15.05 -16.33
CA ILE A 112 -7.37 16.30 -17.08
C ILE A 112 -6.55 16.22 -18.37
N LYS A 113 -5.37 15.61 -18.34
CA LYS A 113 -4.48 15.49 -19.53
C LYS A 113 -5.08 14.62 -20.62
N ILE A 114 -5.82 13.57 -20.26
CA ILE A 114 -6.35 12.57 -21.18
C ILE A 114 -7.76 12.93 -21.66
N LYS A 115 -8.67 13.27 -20.73
CA LYS A 115 -10.08 13.59 -21.02
C LYS A 115 -10.28 15.07 -21.37
N GLY A 116 -9.27 15.90 -21.11
CA GLY A 116 -9.38 17.35 -21.18
C GLY A 116 -10.20 17.93 -20.02
N PHE A 117 -10.04 19.22 -19.78
CA PHE A 117 -10.73 19.91 -18.66
C PHE A 117 -12.27 19.86 -18.78
N LYS A 118 -12.80 19.98 -20.02
CA LYS A 118 -14.24 19.87 -20.27
C LYS A 118 -14.78 18.47 -20.02
N GLY A 119 -14.04 17.43 -20.41
CA GLY A 119 -14.40 16.03 -20.15
C GLY A 119 -14.42 15.70 -18.67
N PHE A 120 -13.44 16.17 -17.92
CA PHE A 120 -13.37 15.98 -16.47
C PHE A 120 -14.55 16.65 -15.73
N ILE A 121 -14.89 17.89 -16.08
CA ILE A 121 -16.06 18.59 -15.50
C ILE A 121 -17.36 17.89 -15.91
N SER A 122 -17.48 17.44 -17.16
CA SER A 122 -18.65 16.72 -17.63
C SER A 122 -18.86 15.40 -16.86
N GLU A 123 -17.79 14.67 -16.58
CA GLU A 123 -17.84 13.45 -15.73
C GLU A 123 -18.31 13.77 -14.32
N LEU A 124 -17.80 14.85 -13.72
CA LEU A 124 -18.16 15.29 -12.37
C LEU A 124 -19.61 15.76 -12.24
N THR A 125 -20.21 16.27 -13.34
CA THR A 125 -21.53 16.89 -13.30
C THR A 125 -22.65 16.05 -13.90
N LEU A 126 -22.35 15.15 -14.84
CA LEU A 126 -23.38 14.40 -15.59
C LEU A 126 -23.58 12.97 -15.09
N HIS A 127 -22.64 12.39 -14.36
CA HIS A 127 -22.78 11.07 -13.76
C HIS A 127 -23.18 11.18 -12.27
N PRO A 128 -24.00 10.26 -11.72
CA PRO A 128 -24.69 9.13 -12.36
C PRO A 128 -26.10 9.46 -12.93
N PHE A 129 -26.76 10.56 -12.51
CA PHE A 129 -28.19 10.82 -12.75
C PHE A 129 -28.50 11.71 -13.96
N GLY A 130 -27.50 12.09 -14.77
CA GLY A 130 -27.69 12.92 -15.97
C GLY A 130 -27.95 14.40 -15.67
N LYS A 131 -28.45 15.14 -16.69
CA LYS A 131 -28.54 16.61 -16.66
C LYS A 131 -29.54 17.20 -15.66
N TYR A 132 -30.48 16.40 -15.16
CA TYR A 132 -31.54 16.92 -14.29
C TYR A 132 -31.11 17.12 -12.83
N LEU A 133 -30.06 16.42 -12.37
CA LEU A 133 -29.59 16.43 -10.99
C LEU A 133 -28.11 16.87 -10.87
N ILE A 134 -27.68 17.82 -11.69
CA ILE A 134 -26.31 18.34 -11.72
C ILE A 134 -25.74 18.65 -10.33
N PRO A 135 -26.42 19.38 -9.41
CA PRO A 135 -25.83 19.68 -8.10
C PRO A 135 -25.66 18.44 -7.23
N VAL A 136 -26.56 17.45 -7.33
CA VAL A 136 -26.48 16.20 -6.59
C VAL A 136 -25.36 15.31 -7.16
N ASN A 137 -25.27 15.22 -8.47
CA ASN A 137 -24.18 14.49 -9.16
C ASN A 137 -22.80 15.07 -8.78
N PHE A 138 -22.68 16.37 -8.81
CA PHE A 138 -21.42 17.04 -8.45
C PHE A 138 -21.00 16.73 -7.01
N ILE A 139 -21.91 16.80 -6.05
CA ILE A 139 -21.61 16.47 -4.65
C ILE A 139 -21.20 15.01 -4.50
N LEU A 140 -21.97 14.09 -5.11
CA LEU A 140 -21.69 12.66 -5.03
C LEU A 140 -20.33 12.30 -5.65
N GLU A 141 -20.06 12.80 -6.85
CA GLU A 141 -18.82 12.48 -7.55
C GLU A 141 -17.61 13.17 -6.92
N PHE A 142 -17.78 14.39 -6.38
CA PHE A 142 -16.76 15.08 -5.61
C PHE A 142 -16.42 14.33 -4.31
N VAL A 143 -17.43 13.84 -3.58
CA VAL A 143 -17.21 13.01 -2.39
C VAL A 143 -16.52 11.71 -2.76
N ASN A 144 -16.94 11.03 -3.83
CA ASN A 144 -16.30 9.83 -4.34
C ASN A 144 -14.82 10.07 -4.69
N LEU A 145 -14.54 11.17 -5.36
CA LEU A 145 -13.21 11.53 -5.80
C LEU A 145 -12.26 11.73 -4.61
N ILE A 146 -12.73 12.40 -3.54
CA ILE A 146 -11.94 12.62 -2.32
C ILE A 146 -11.89 11.39 -1.43
N ALA A 147 -12.96 10.60 -1.37
CA ALA A 147 -13.03 9.41 -0.54
C ALA A 147 -11.99 8.33 -0.94
N LYS A 148 -11.68 8.22 -2.24
CA LYS A 148 -10.70 7.24 -2.75
C LYS A 148 -9.31 7.40 -2.12
N PRO A 149 -8.62 8.56 -2.20
CA PRO A 149 -7.30 8.74 -1.60
C PRO A 149 -7.34 8.70 -0.07
N ILE A 150 -8.38 9.28 0.55
CA ILE A 150 -8.52 9.22 2.01
C ILE A 150 -8.65 7.77 2.47
N SER A 151 -9.52 6.98 1.83
CA SER A 151 -9.68 5.55 2.16
C SER A 151 -8.38 4.77 1.97
N LEU A 152 -7.60 5.08 0.94
CA LEU A 152 -6.30 4.44 0.69
C LEU A 152 -5.29 4.77 1.78
N GLY A 153 -5.15 6.05 2.13
CA GLY A 153 -4.23 6.51 3.19
C GLY A 153 -4.60 6.00 4.57
N LEU A 154 -5.89 6.08 4.93
CA LEU A 154 -6.40 5.58 6.22
C LEU A 154 -6.31 4.06 6.32
N ARG A 155 -6.47 3.32 5.23
CA ARG A 155 -6.32 1.86 5.23
C ARG A 155 -4.88 1.46 5.51
N LEU A 156 -3.92 2.12 4.85
CA LEU A 156 -2.50 1.87 5.07
C LEU A 156 -2.11 2.19 6.52
N PHE A 157 -2.43 3.38 6.99
CA PHE A 157 -2.21 3.79 8.38
C PHE A 157 -2.90 2.86 9.38
N GLY A 158 -4.21 2.60 9.19
CA GLY A 158 -5.01 1.82 10.12
C GLY A 158 -4.52 0.39 10.28
N ASN A 159 -4.14 -0.27 9.19
CA ASN A 159 -3.63 -1.65 9.25
C ASN A 159 -2.29 -1.74 9.99
N LEU A 160 -1.36 -0.81 9.71
CA LEU A 160 -0.04 -0.81 10.33
C LEU A 160 -0.12 -0.39 11.79
N TYR A 161 -0.81 0.70 12.10
CA TYR A 161 -0.99 1.17 13.46
C TYR A 161 -1.75 0.16 14.35
N ALA A 162 -2.84 -0.41 13.84
CA ALA A 162 -3.59 -1.44 14.57
C ALA A 162 -2.75 -2.70 14.76
N GLY A 163 -1.96 -3.10 13.75
CA GLY A 163 -1.03 -4.22 13.82
C GLY A 163 -0.02 -4.05 14.95
N GLU A 164 0.65 -2.90 15.01
CA GLU A 164 1.62 -2.54 16.05
C GLU A 164 0.97 -2.55 17.45
N MET A 165 -0.21 -1.93 17.59
CA MET A 165 -0.92 -1.89 18.87
C MET A 165 -1.30 -3.28 19.38
N ILE A 166 -1.72 -4.19 18.50
CA ILE A 166 -2.07 -5.57 18.90
C ILE A 166 -0.81 -6.34 19.29
N PHE A 167 0.32 -6.18 18.59
CA PHE A 167 1.59 -6.77 19.01
C PHE A 167 2.00 -6.32 20.42
N ILE A 168 1.86 -5.04 20.74
CA ILE A 168 2.15 -4.48 22.05
C ILE A 168 1.20 -5.07 23.11
N LEU A 169 -0.10 -5.15 22.82
CA LEU A 169 -1.09 -5.71 23.75
C LEU A 169 -0.83 -7.19 24.06
N ILE A 170 -0.47 -7.98 23.03
CA ILE A 170 -0.13 -9.40 23.25
C ILE A 170 1.18 -9.51 24.04
N ALA A 171 2.17 -8.64 23.76
CA ALA A 171 3.43 -8.63 24.48
C ALA A 171 3.25 -8.34 25.98
N LEU A 172 2.28 -7.53 26.37
CA LEU A 172 1.94 -7.28 27.78
C LEU A 172 1.50 -8.56 28.52
N MET A 173 0.92 -9.55 27.83
CA MET A 173 0.60 -10.85 28.43
C MET A 173 1.84 -11.61 28.90
N LEU A 174 2.99 -11.39 28.26
CA LEU A 174 4.25 -12.04 28.63
C LEU A 174 4.84 -11.50 29.94
N VAL A 175 4.40 -10.33 30.38
CA VAL A 175 4.82 -9.70 31.63
C VAL A 175 4.18 -10.36 32.85
N PHE A 176 3.03 -11.05 32.67
CA PHE A 176 2.37 -11.76 33.75
C PHE A 176 3.17 -13.00 34.16
N ASN A 177 3.45 -13.12 35.45
CA ASN A 177 4.31 -14.15 36.03
C ASN A 177 3.64 -15.55 36.10
N SER A 178 2.85 -15.91 35.09
CA SER A 178 2.14 -17.19 34.95
C SER A 178 2.58 -17.89 33.65
N ILE A 179 3.08 -19.09 33.78
CA ILE A 179 3.54 -19.92 32.65
C ILE A 179 2.40 -20.16 31.65
N ALA A 180 1.18 -20.39 32.12
CA ALA A 180 0.03 -20.61 31.24
C ALA A 180 -0.32 -19.36 30.40
N ILE A 181 -0.30 -18.18 31.02
CA ILE A 181 -0.55 -16.91 30.33
C ILE A 181 0.59 -16.59 29.35
N GLY A 182 1.84 -16.87 29.72
CA GLY A 182 3.00 -16.70 28.86
C GLY A 182 2.93 -17.58 27.60
N LEU A 183 2.61 -18.88 27.76
CA LEU A 183 2.43 -19.79 26.63
C LEU A 183 1.28 -19.35 25.69
N LEU A 184 0.16 -18.90 26.26
CA LEU A 184 -0.96 -18.35 25.51
C LEU A 184 -0.52 -17.09 24.74
N GLY A 185 0.23 -16.19 25.38
CA GLY A 185 0.79 -14.99 24.75
C GLY A 185 1.68 -15.30 23.55
N VAL A 186 2.58 -16.28 23.66
CA VAL A 186 3.44 -16.72 22.54
C VAL A 186 2.60 -17.29 21.39
N GLY A 187 1.58 -18.12 21.70
CA GLY A 187 0.68 -18.67 20.68
C GLY A 187 -0.12 -17.59 19.95
N LEU A 188 -0.66 -16.62 20.69
CA LEU A 188 -1.38 -15.48 20.12
C LEU A 188 -0.44 -14.59 19.28
N HIS A 189 0.79 -14.37 19.73
CA HIS A 189 1.78 -13.58 19.00
C HIS A 189 2.12 -14.20 17.64
N LEU A 190 2.33 -15.52 17.62
CA LEU A 190 2.57 -16.26 16.38
C LEU A 190 1.35 -16.21 15.45
N LEU A 191 0.15 -16.45 15.97
CA LEU A 191 -1.09 -16.39 15.19
C LEU A 191 -1.31 -15.01 14.60
N TRP A 192 -1.09 -13.96 15.40
CA TRP A 192 -1.21 -12.58 14.95
C TRP A 192 -0.17 -12.22 13.90
N ALA A 193 1.09 -12.65 14.06
CA ALA A 193 2.14 -12.43 13.07
C ALA A 193 1.81 -13.06 11.71
N LEU A 194 1.29 -14.29 11.68
CA LEU A 194 0.85 -14.95 10.46
C LEU A 194 -0.31 -14.21 9.79
N PHE A 195 -1.29 -13.76 10.58
CA PHE A 195 -2.41 -12.96 10.07
C PHE A 195 -1.95 -11.59 9.55
N HIS A 196 -1.00 -10.97 10.23
CA HIS A 196 -0.44 -9.69 9.83
C HIS A 196 0.31 -9.78 8.49
N ILE A 197 1.09 -10.84 8.26
CA ILE A 197 1.74 -11.10 6.96
C ILE A 197 0.70 -11.17 5.83
N LEU A 198 -0.43 -11.83 6.06
CA LEU A 198 -1.51 -11.90 5.09
C LEU A 198 -2.09 -10.50 4.77
N ILE A 199 -2.29 -9.68 5.80
CA ILE A 199 -2.77 -8.30 5.64
C ILE A 199 -1.76 -7.47 4.82
N LEU A 200 -0.45 -7.59 5.09
CA LEU A 200 0.59 -6.85 4.38
C LEU A 200 0.61 -7.21 2.88
N ALA A 201 0.48 -8.50 2.56
CA ALA A 201 0.41 -8.97 1.19
C ALA A 201 -0.87 -8.46 0.48
N LEU A 202 -2.02 -8.58 1.14
CA LEU A 202 -3.29 -8.08 0.64
C LEU A 202 -3.25 -6.56 0.39
N GLN A 203 -2.64 -5.80 1.28
CA GLN A 203 -2.51 -4.36 1.16
C GLN A 203 -1.68 -3.95 -0.07
N ALA A 204 -0.55 -4.63 -0.30
CA ALA A 204 0.28 -4.41 -1.47
C ALA A 204 -0.48 -4.72 -2.78
N PHE A 205 -1.22 -5.82 -2.78
CA PHE A 205 -2.06 -6.22 -3.91
C PHE A 205 -3.17 -5.20 -4.20
N ILE A 206 -3.90 -4.76 -3.18
CA ILE A 206 -4.96 -3.75 -3.34
C ILE A 206 -4.37 -2.44 -3.87
N PHE A 207 -3.21 -2.03 -3.38
CA PHE A 207 -2.56 -0.81 -3.84
C PHE A 207 -2.18 -0.90 -5.32
N MET A 208 -1.62 -2.03 -5.76
CA MET A 208 -1.32 -2.30 -7.16
C MET A 208 -2.58 -2.24 -8.04
N VAL A 209 -3.64 -2.96 -7.66
CA VAL A 209 -4.90 -3.02 -8.43
C VAL A 209 -5.56 -1.65 -8.53
N LEU A 210 -5.59 -0.87 -7.44
CA LEU A 210 -6.13 0.48 -7.48
C LEU A 210 -5.31 1.39 -8.39
N THR A 211 -3.98 1.29 -8.36
CA THR A 211 -3.10 2.07 -9.26
C THR A 211 -3.37 1.71 -10.71
N LEU A 212 -3.49 0.43 -11.04
CA LEU A 212 -3.84 -0.04 -12.39
C LEU A 212 -5.23 0.42 -12.83
N SER A 213 -6.23 0.30 -11.95
CA SER A 213 -7.61 0.75 -12.21
C SER A 213 -7.67 2.25 -12.51
N LEU A 214 -6.88 3.05 -11.79
CA LEU A 214 -6.80 4.49 -12.01
C LEU A 214 -6.19 4.85 -13.37
N ILE A 215 -5.19 4.10 -13.82
CA ILE A 215 -4.57 4.27 -15.14
C ILE A 215 -5.56 3.84 -16.23
N HIS A 216 -6.31 2.76 -16.02
CA HIS A 216 -7.33 2.29 -16.96
C HIS A 216 -8.48 3.31 -17.14
N ILE A 217 -8.97 3.92 -16.06
CA ILE A 217 -10.00 4.97 -16.11
C ILE A 217 -9.49 6.19 -16.90
N SER A 218 -8.20 6.45 -16.90
CA SER A 218 -7.58 7.55 -17.64
C SER A 218 -7.33 7.23 -19.12
N GLU A 219 -7.34 5.97 -19.58
CA GLU A 219 -7.25 5.63 -21.00
C GLU A 219 -8.62 5.79 -21.67
N PRO A 220 -8.74 6.62 -22.75
CA PRO A 220 -10.00 6.73 -23.48
C PRO A 220 -10.30 5.40 -24.14
N THR A 221 -11.44 4.81 -23.77
CA THR A 221 -12.00 3.67 -24.50
C THR A 221 -12.12 4.05 -25.97
N ARG A 222 -11.45 3.31 -26.84
CA ARG A 222 -11.40 3.48 -28.31
C ARG A 222 -12.78 3.26 -28.99
N GLN A 223 -13.85 3.31 -28.21
CA GLN A 223 -15.21 3.01 -28.62
C GLN A 223 -15.99 4.25 -29.11
N ASP A 224 -15.39 5.45 -29.01
CA ASP A 224 -16.02 6.71 -29.41
C ASP A 224 -15.31 7.36 -30.62
N ARG A 225 -14.85 6.54 -31.58
CA ARG A 225 -14.44 7.02 -32.90
C ARG A 225 -15.13 6.27 -34.01
#